data_a771efade9ab914b83b3987e77cd8dea
#
_entry.id   a771efade9ab914b83b3987e77cd8dea
#
_cell.length_a   1.000
_cell.length_b   1.000
_cell.length_c   1.000
_cell.angle_alpha   90.00
_cell.angle_beta   90.00
_cell.angle_gamma   90.00
#
_symmetry.space_group_name_H-M   'P 1'
#
loop_
_entity.id
_entity.type
_entity.pdbx_description
1 polymer ?
#
loop_
_entity_poly.entity_id
_entity_poly.type
_entity_poly.pdbx_seq_one_letter_code
_entity_poly.pdbx_strand_id
1 'polypeptide(L)' 'MDADRRQEVVLTYGEVVVLNDLLHRWEADGTMVGLPFAVHAERVAVWNLTAALEPLVNEVFDENYDVAVEDARRSLTP' A
#
# COMPACT_ATOMS: atom_id res chain seq x y z
N MET A 1 -20.25 18.41 4.77
CA MET A 1 -19.27 17.60 4.01
C MET A 1 -19.69 16.14 4.05
N ASP A 2 -19.64 15.47 2.92
CA ASP A 2 -19.96 14.05 2.84
C ASP A 2 -18.65 13.24 2.88
N ALA A 3 -18.26 12.85 4.08
CA ALA A 3 -17.00 12.14 4.30
C ALA A 3 -17.02 10.70 3.75
N ASP A 4 -18.20 10.15 3.52
CA ASP A 4 -18.34 8.78 3.01
C ASP A 4 -18.41 8.73 1.48
N ARG A 5 -18.40 9.90 0.83
CA ARG A 5 -18.41 9.96 -0.63
C ARG A 5 -17.11 9.39 -1.19
N ARG A 6 -17.24 8.43 -2.10
CA ARG A 6 -16.07 7.77 -2.66
C ARG A 6 -15.34 8.67 -3.63
N GLN A 7 -14.03 8.65 -3.57
CA GLN A 7 -13.14 9.36 -4.46
C GLN A 7 -12.28 8.38 -5.24
N GLU A 8 -11.94 8.73 -6.46
CA GLU A 8 -11.05 7.92 -7.28
C GLU A 8 -9.65 8.50 -7.25
N VAL A 9 -8.65 7.64 -7.12
CA VAL A 9 -7.23 8.02 -7.16
C VAL A 9 -6.59 7.20 -8.27
N VAL A 10 -5.82 7.86 -9.13
CA VAL A 10 -5.13 7.17 -10.22
C VAL A 10 -3.66 6.98 -9.85
N LEU A 11 -3.22 5.72 -9.82
CA LEU A 11 -1.83 5.34 -9.56
C LEU A 11 -1.37 4.42 -10.69
N THR A 12 -0.08 4.44 -10.99
CA THR A 12 0.47 3.43 -11.89
C THR A 12 0.50 2.09 -11.17
N TYR A 13 0.55 1.01 -11.92
CA TYR A 13 0.65 -0.32 -11.32
C TYR A 13 1.93 -0.45 -10.47
N GLY A 14 3.03 0.14 -10.94
CA GLY A 14 4.28 0.17 -10.16
C GLY A 14 4.11 0.84 -8.81
N GLU A 15 3.42 1.97 -8.77
CA GLU A 15 3.13 2.66 -7.52
C GLU A 15 2.27 1.80 -6.58
N VAL A 16 1.27 1.11 -7.12
CA VAL A 16 0.43 0.22 -6.33
C VAL A 16 1.26 -0.90 -5.71
N VAL A 17 2.13 -1.54 -6.50
CA VAL A 17 2.96 -2.65 -6.03
C VAL A 17 3.92 -2.20 -4.92
N VAL A 18 4.58 -1.07 -5.11
CA VAL A 18 5.54 -0.55 -4.12
C VAL A 18 4.83 -0.18 -2.82
N LEU A 19 3.69 0.52 -2.91
CA LEU A 19 2.94 0.90 -1.72
C LEU A 19 2.39 -0.31 -0.97
N ASN A 20 1.84 -1.27 -1.71
CA ASN A 20 1.32 -2.49 -1.11
C ASN A 20 2.42 -3.25 -0.37
N ASP A 21 3.58 -3.40 -0.97
CA ASP A 21 4.71 -4.08 -0.35
C ASP A 21 5.18 -3.34 0.92
N LEU A 22 5.31 -2.02 0.84
CA LEU A 22 5.72 -1.20 1.98
C LEU A 22 4.77 -1.37 3.17
N LEU A 23 3.46 -1.25 2.92
CA LEU A 23 2.46 -1.32 3.98
C LEU A 23 2.40 -2.71 4.60
N HIS A 24 2.53 -3.76 3.80
CA HIS A 24 2.56 -5.12 4.33
C HIS A 24 3.81 -5.39 5.16
N ARG A 25 4.97 -4.87 4.76
CA ARG A 25 6.20 -5.01 5.56
C ARG A 25 6.06 -4.28 6.90
N TRP A 26 5.46 -3.09 6.90
CA TRP A 26 5.24 -2.34 8.14
C TRP A 26 4.32 -3.09 9.09
N GLU A 27 3.31 -3.77 8.59
CA GLU A 27 2.44 -4.59 9.43
C GLU A 27 3.20 -5.81 9.97
N ALA A 28 3.99 -6.46 9.12
CA ALA A 28 4.69 -7.69 9.48
C ALA A 28 5.78 -7.47 10.53
N ASP A 29 6.48 -6.33 10.46
CA ASP A 29 7.62 -6.05 11.36
C ASP A 29 7.25 -5.18 12.57
N GLY A 30 5.98 -4.82 12.71
CA GLY A 30 5.51 -4.01 13.83
C GLY A 30 5.70 -2.52 13.67
N THR A 31 6.28 -2.05 12.56
CA THR A 31 6.52 -0.62 12.32
C THR A 31 5.22 0.17 12.36
N MET A 32 4.12 -0.42 11.85
CA MET A 32 2.83 0.26 11.79
C MET A 32 2.37 0.74 13.16
N VAL A 33 2.67 -0.02 14.22
CA VAL A 33 2.28 0.33 15.59
C VAL A 33 3.02 1.57 16.06
N GLY A 34 4.27 1.73 15.64
CA GLY A 34 5.14 2.83 16.07
C GLY A 34 5.06 4.09 15.22
N LEU A 35 4.25 4.11 14.17
CA LEU A 35 4.15 5.30 13.32
C LEU A 35 3.53 6.47 14.10
N PRO A 36 3.98 7.69 13.82
CA PRO A 36 3.55 8.88 14.57
C PRO A 36 2.17 9.38 14.16
N PHE A 37 1.16 8.53 14.30
CA PHE A 37 -0.21 8.94 14.04
C PHE A 37 -0.67 9.90 15.14
N ALA A 38 -1.27 11.01 14.74
CA ALA A 38 -1.80 12.00 15.67
C ALA A 38 -3.09 11.50 16.34
N VAL A 39 -3.93 10.82 15.57
CA VAL A 39 -5.20 10.28 16.05
C VAL A 39 -5.46 8.91 15.43
N HIS A 40 -6.31 8.11 16.09
CA HIS A 40 -6.61 6.76 15.62
C HIS A 40 -7.21 6.73 14.22
N ALA A 41 -7.96 7.77 13.83
CA ALA A 41 -8.56 7.84 12.49
C ALA A 41 -7.50 7.75 11.38
N GLU A 42 -6.31 8.28 11.61
CA GLU A 42 -5.21 8.21 10.64
C GLU A 42 -4.76 6.76 10.43
N ARG A 43 -4.68 5.99 11.49
CA ARG A 43 -4.35 4.56 11.42
C ARG A 43 -5.40 3.80 10.64
N VAL A 44 -6.67 4.09 10.90
CA VAL A 44 -7.79 3.44 10.19
C VAL A 44 -7.74 3.77 8.70
N ALA A 45 -7.42 5.02 8.35
CA ALA A 45 -7.30 5.42 6.95
C ALA A 45 -6.19 4.64 6.23
N VAL A 46 -5.04 4.44 6.90
CA VAL A 46 -3.93 3.66 6.34
C VAL A 46 -4.33 2.19 6.18
N TRP A 47 -5.03 1.62 7.16
CA TRP A 47 -5.53 0.24 7.04
C TRP A 47 -6.48 0.10 5.86
N ASN A 48 -7.37 1.06 5.67
CA ASN A 48 -8.30 1.04 4.54
C ASN A 48 -7.56 1.18 3.20
N LEU A 49 -6.49 1.96 3.17
CA LEU A 49 -5.64 2.06 1.99
C LEU A 49 -5.00 0.70 1.67
N THR A 50 -4.47 0.02 2.68
CA THR A 50 -3.88 -1.30 2.50
C THR A 50 -4.91 -2.28 1.92
N ALA A 51 -6.12 -2.28 2.48
CA ALA A 51 -7.19 -3.15 2.01
C ALA A 51 -7.60 -2.83 0.57
N ALA A 52 -7.52 -1.56 0.16
CA ALA A 52 -7.87 -1.15 -1.19
C ALA A 52 -6.79 -1.53 -2.21
N LEU A 53 -5.52 -1.50 -1.80
CA LEU A 53 -4.41 -1.81 -2.70
C LEU A 53 -4.21 -3.31 -2.90
N GLU A 54 -4.43 -4.11 -1.87
CA GLU A 54 -4.13 -5.54 -1.88
C GLU A 54 -4.74 -6.30 -3.07
N PRO A 55 -6.04 -6.15 -3.39
CA PRO A 55 -6.62 -6.88 -4.51
C PRO A 55 -6.13 -6.42 -5.88
N LEU A 56 -5.41 -5.29 -5.94
CA LEU A 56 -4.90 -4.76 -7.20
C LEU A 56 -3.54 -5.34 -7.58
N VAL A 57 -2.87 -6.02 -6.65
CA VAL A 57 -1.55 -6.62 -6.91
C VAL A 57 -1.75 -8.06 -7.37
N ASN A 58 -1.42 -8.33 -8.64
CA ASN A 58 -1.66 -9.63 -9.26
C ASN A 58 -0.68 -10.71 -8.79
N GLU A 59 0.51 -10.32 -8.33
CA GLU A 59 1.61 -11.23 -8.01
C GLU A 59 1.72 -11.55 -6.52
N VAL A 60 0.76 -11.14 -5.69
CA VAL A 60 0.87 -11.25 -4.23
C VAL A 60 1.10 -12.69 -3.74
N PHE A 61 0.59 -13.68 -4.46
CA PHE A 61 0.79 -15.10 -4.16
C PHE A 61 1.65 -15.82 -5.20
N ASP A 62 2.32 -15.08 -6.09
CA ASP A 62 3.12 -15.61 -7.16
C ASP A 62 4.57 -15.75 -6.68
N GLU A 63 5.27 -16.80 -7.13
CA GLU A 63 6.69 -16.96 -6.85
C GLU A 63 7.53 -15.84 -7.46
N ASN A 64 6.98 -15.10 -8.43
CA ASN A 64 7.64 -13.96 -9.05
C ASN A 64 7.35 -12.63 -8.32
N TYR A 65 6.77 -12.69 -7.12
CA TYR A 65 6.43 -11.48 -6.38
C TYR A 65 7.64 -10.56 -6.18
N ASP A 66 8.79 -11.14 -5.78
CA ASP A 66 9.99 -10.35 -5.53
C ASP A 66 10.48 -9.65 -6.80
N VAL A 67 10.33 -10.29 -7.95
CA VAL A 67 10.71 -9.71 -9.24
C VAL A 67 9.76 -8.54 -9.56
N ALA A 68 8.47 -8.72 -9.32
CA ALA A 68 7.48 -7.67 -9.56
C ALA A 68 7.76 -6.45 -8.70
N VAL A 69 8.09 -6.65 -7.42
CA VAL A 69 8.43 -5.56 -6.50
C VAL A 69 9.69 -4.82 -6.99
N GLU A 70 10.72 -5.57 -7.40
CA GLU A 70 11.97 -4.97 -7.86
C GLU A 70 11.76 -4.16 -9.14
N ASP A 71 10.98 -4.69 -10.08
CA ASP A 71 10.64 -3.97 -11.30
C ASP A 71 9.84 -2.71 -11.01
N ALA A 72 8.90 -2.79 -10.07
CA ALA A 72 8.10 -1.63 -9.67
C ALA A 72 8.97 -0.55 -9.03
N ARG A 73 9.89 -0.94 -8.16
CA ARG A 73 10.84 0.00 -7.54
C ARG A 73 11.68 0.69 -8.60
N ARG A 74 12.14 -0.08 -9.57
CA ARG A 74 12.96 0.45 -10.66
C ARG A 74 12.19 1.46 -11.50
N SER A 75 10.89 1.22 -11.71
CA SER A 75 10.06 2.13 -12.50
C SER A 75 9.86 3.49 -11.82
N LEU A 76 10.02 3.55 -10.50
CA LEU A 76 9.83 4.79 -9.73
C LEU A 76 11.17 5.49 -9.42
N THR A 77 12.29 4.86 -9.72
CA THR A 77 13.62 5.41 -9.46
C THR A 77 14.15 6.04 -10.73
N PRO A 78 14.46 7.34 -10.73
CA PRO A 78 15.00 8.01 -11.91
C PRO A 78 16.41 7.54 -12.25
#